data_114074b00e842d1f914dd9963937a203
#
_entry.id   114074b00e842d1f914dd9963937a203
#
_cell.length_a   1.000
_cell.length_b   1.000
_cell.length_c   1.000
_cell.angle_alpha   90.00
_cell.angle_beta   90.00
_cell.angle_gamma   90.00
#
_symmetry.space_group_name_H-M   'P 1'
#
loop_
_entity.id
_entity.type
_entity.pdbx_description
1 polymer ?
#
loop_
_entity_poly.entity_id
_entity_poly.type
_entity_poly.pdbx_seq_one_letter_code
_entity_poly.pdbx_strand_id
1 'polypeptide(L)'
;MTADGRQPHILIVNDTQEILDLMQELLEDEGYRVTTSLALLDIGKVRALAPDIIVQDLLFEGTQELGWKFLTLARLDPVLARVPLVLCTAAVRTVNDPEMAEQLNRQGIRVVLKPFTIEDLLTTLDEVRAAQSLINQVADGRER
;
A
#
# COMPACT_ATOMS: atom_id res chain seq x y z
N MET A 1 14.82 5.75 -3.44
CA MET A 1 15.62 4.53 -3.57
C MET A 1 15.81 3.91 -2.21
N THR A 2 15.98 2.60 -2.17
CA THR A 2 16.26 1.89 -0.93
C THR A 2 17.72 2.08 -0.54
N ALA A 3 18.08 1.67 0.69
CA ALA A 3 19.42 1.82 1.21
C ALA A 3 20.48 1.06 0.38
N ASP A 4 20.09 0.01 -0.33
CA ASP A 4 21.00 -0.75 -1.18
C ASP A 4 21.02 -0.27 -2.63
N GLY A 5 20.43 0.88 -2.91
CA GLY A 5 20.43 1.48 -4.23
C GLY A 5 19.36 0.97 -5.17
N ARG A 6 18.56 0.00 -4.75
CA ARG A 6 17.45 -0.48 -5.58
C ARG A 6 16.31 0.53 -5.56
N GLN A 7 15.56 0.57 -6.66
CA GLN A 7 14.32 1.32 -6.68
C GLN A 7 13.28 0.62 -5.83
N PRO A 8 12.56 1.35 -4.97
CA PRO A 8 11.46 0.74 -4.22
C PRO A 8 10.41 0.21 -5.20
N HIS A 9 9.86 -0.95 -4.90
CA HIS A 9 8.87 -1.60 -5.75
C HIS A 9 7.48 -1.42 -5.16
N ILE A 10 6.59 -0.80 -5.91
CA ILE A 10 5.20 -0.58 -5.52
C ILE A 10 4.29 -1.48 -6.34
N LEU A 11 3.42 -2.19 -5.65
CA LEU A 11 2.32 -2.90 -6.29
C LEU A 11 1.07 -2.04 -6.16
N ILE A 12 0.43 -1.72 -7.28
CA ILE A 12 -0.80 -0.93 -7.30
C ILE A 12 -1.94 -1.81 -7.77
N VAL A 13 -2.97 -1.94 -6.95
CA VAL A 13 -4.14 -2.76 -7.27
C VAL A 13 -5.36 -1.85 -7.33
N ASN A 14 -5.98 -1.77 -8.49
CA ASN A 14 -7.14 -0.92 -8.73
C ASN A 14 -7.91 -1.49 -9.91
N ASP A 15 -9.22 -1.40 -9.91
CA ASP A 15 -10.03 -2.01 -10.97
C ASP A 15 -10.25 -1.09 -12.18
N THR A 16 -9.56 0.04 -12.25
CA THR A 16 -9.66 1.00 -13.34
C THR A 16 -8.33 1.17 -14.05
N GLN A 17 -8.27 0.76 -15.32
CA GLN A 17 -7.02 0.78 -16.08
C GLN A 17 -6.45 2.19 -16.21
N GLU A 18 -7.30 3.19 -16.43
CA GLU A 18 -6.85 4.57 -16.58
C GLU A 18 -6.13 5.08 -15.34
N ILE A 19 -6.64 4.70 -14.17
CA ILE A 19 -6.01 5.08 -12.90
C ILE A 19 -4.67 4.38 -12.74
N LEU A 20 -4.61 3.09 -13.08
CA LEU A 20 -3.36 2.34 -13.01
C LEU A 20 -2.29 2.95 -13.91
N ASP A 21 -2.67 3.30 -15.15
CA ASP A 21 -1.72 3.87 -16.10
C ASP A 21 -1.19 5.22 -15.60
N LEU A 22 -2.07 6.05 -15.07
CA LEU A 22 -1.69 7.36 -14.56
C LEU A 22 -0.75 7.23 -13.35
N MET A 23 -1.12 6.40 -12.40
CA MET A 23 -0.31 6.21 -11.21
C MET A 23 1.05 5.60 -11.55
N GLN A 24 1.08 4.67 -12.48
CA GLN A 24 2.33 4.06 -12.91
C GLN A 24 3.27 5.11 -13.48
N GLU A 25 2.78 5.95 -14.39
CA GLU A 25 3.59 6.99 -15.01
C GLU A 25 4.14 7.96 -13.96
N LEU A 26 3.26 8.45 -13.09
CA LEU A 26 3.65 9.43 -12.09
C LEU A 26 4.65 8.86 -11.08
N LEU A 27 4.45 7.63 -10.64
CA LEU A 27 5.34 7.04 -9.65
C LEU A 27 6.67 6.60 -10.26
N GLU A 28 6.67 6.14 -11.50
CA GLU A 28 7.93 5.83 -12.18
C GLU A 28 8.77 7.08 -12.36
N ASP A 29 8.14 8.22 -12.64
CA ASP A 29 8.84 9.50 -12.73
C ASP A 29 9.49 9.88 -11.40
N GLU A 30 8.94 9.42 -10.29
CA GLU A 30 9.47 9.69 -8.94
C GLU A 30 10.51 8.66 -8.50
N GLY A 31 10.87 7.73 -9.36
CA GLY A 31 11.93 6.78 -9.08
C GLY A 31 11.47 5.43 -8.56
N TYR A 32 10.17 5.15 -8.58
CA TYR A 32 9.66 3.85 -8.15
C TYR A 32 9.63 2.85 -9.29
N ARG A 33 9.79 1.58 -8.95
CA ARG A 33 9.47 0.49 -9.86
C ARG A 33 8.03 0.09 -9.57
N VAL A 34 7.18 0.01 -10.59
CA VAL A 34 5.74 -0.15 -10.41
C VAL A 34 5.24 -1.40 -11.11
N THR A 35 4.45 -2.19 -10.39
CA THR A 35 3.67 -3.29 -10.95
C THR A 35 2.20 -2.95 -10.70
N THR A 36 1.36 -3.09 -11.73
CA THR A 36 -0.06 -2.78 -11.62
C THR A 36 -0.89 -4.05 -11.80
N SER A 37 -2.07 -4.06 -11.19
CA SER A 37 -3.01 -5.15 -11.36
C SER A 37 -4.44 -4.61 -11.34
N LEU A 38 -5.25 -5.06 -12.31
CA LEU A 38 -6.67 -4.71 -12.38
C LEU A 38 -7.52 -5.52 -11.41
N ALA A 39 -6.96 -6.59 -10.87
CA ALA A 39 -7.69 -7.48 -9.98
C ALA A 39 -6.86 -7.77 -8.76
N LEU A 40 -7.54 -8.15 -7.67
CA LEU A 40 -6.86 -8.61 -6.48
C LEU A 40 -6.12 -9.90 -6.78
N LEU A 41 -4.84 -9.91 -6.43
CA LEU A 41 -4.00 -11.06 -6.69
C LEU A 41 -4.05 -12.01 -5.50
N ASP A 42 -3.83 -13.28 -5.79
CA ASP A 42 -3.61 -14.30 -4.80
C ASP A 42 -2.38 -13.95 -3.94
N ILE A 43 -2.45 -14.22 -2.65
CA ILE A 43 -1.40 -13.85 -1.69
C ILE A 43 -0.04 -14.43 -2.09
N GLY A 44 -0.02 -15.64 -2.62
CA GLY A 44 1.23 -16.23 -3.09
C GLY A 44 1.87 -15.45 -4.24
N LYS A 45 1.05 -14.94 -5.15
CA LYS A 45 1.54 -14.11 -6.24
C LYS A 45 2.07 -12.77 -5.73
N VAL A 46 1.41 -12.18 -4.75
CA VAL A 46 1.87 -10.93 -4.17
C VAL A 46 3.22 -11.13 -3.49
N ARG A 47 3.37 -12.23 -2.75
CA ARG A 47 4.67 -12.56 -2.13
C ARG A 47 5.76 -12.73 -3.18
N ALA A 48 5.45 -13.38 -4.30
CA ALA A 48 6.42 -13.59 -5.37
C ALA A 48 6.87 -12.28 -6.01
N LEU A 49 6.00 -11.28 -6.07
CA LEU A 49 6.36 -9.96 -6.57
C LEU A 49 7.26 -9.20 -5.61
N ALA A 50 7.26 -9.56 -4.35
CA ALA A 50 8.07 -8.95 -3.31
C ALA A 50 7.97 -7.41 -3.30
N PRO A 51 6.76 -6.85 -3.18
CA PRO A 51 6.63 -5.40 -3.19
C PRO A 51 7.15 -4.79 -1.89
N ASP A 52 7.69 -3.59 -2.00
CA ASP A 52 8.10 -2.82 -0.82
C ASP A 52 6.92 -2.06 -0.23
N ILE A 53 5.94 -1.72 -1.06
CA ILE A 53 4.71 -1.03 -0.66
C ILE A 53 3.57 -1.56 -1.52
N ILE A 54 2.38 -1.70 -0.92
CA ILE A 54 1.17 -2.04 -1.66
C ILE A 54 0.22 -0.86 -1.60
N VAL A 55 -0.24 -0.38 -2.76
CA VAL A 55 -1.26 0.66 -2.86
C VAL A 55 -2.51 0.01 -3.43
N GLN A 56 -3.60 0.06 -2.69
CA GLN A 56 -4.79 -0.71 -3.03
C GLN A 56 -6.04 0.14 -2.88
N ASP A 57 -6.97 -0.01 -3.83
CA ASP A 57 -8.31 0.52 -3.70
C ASP A 57 -9.14 -0.46 -2.86
N LEU A 58 -10.10 0.05 -2.11
CA LEU A 58 -10.99 -0.79 -1.33
C LEU A 58 -12.12 -1.38 -2.18
N LEU A 59 -12.62 -0.58 -3.15
CA LEU A 59 -13.73 -1.01 -3.98
C LEU A 59 -13.27 -1.81 -5.20
N PHE A 60 -13.82 -3.02 -5.35
CA PHE A 60 -13.62 -3.86 -6.53
C PHE A 60 -14.97 -4.39 -6.96
N GLU A 61 -15.29 -4.24 -8.24
CA GLU A 61 -16.55 -4.68 -8.81
C GLU A 61 -17.77 -4.10 -8.06
N GLY A 62 -17.61 -2.85 -7.58
CA GLY A 62 -18.69 -2.16 -6.90
C GLY A 62 -18.91 -2.55 -5.44
N THR A 63 -18.02 -3.35 -4.86
CA THR A 63 -18.16 -3.82 -3.49
C THR A 63 -16.85 -3.66 -2.72
N GLN A 64 -16.96 -3.49 -1.40
CA GLN A 64 -15.81 -3.42 -0.51
C GLN A 64 -15.37 -4.79 0.01
N GLU A 65 -16.20 -5.80 -0.18
CA GLU A 65 -15.97 -7.11 0.42
C GLU A 65 -14.65 -7.74 0.00
N LEU A 66 -14.36 -7.71 -1.31
CA LEU A 66 -13.12 -8.29 -1.83
C LEU A 66 -11.88 -7.53 -1.34
N GLY A 67 -11.98 -6.22 -1.27
CA GLY A 67 -10.89 -5.39 -0.76
C GLY A 67 -10.57 -5.71 0.70
N TRP A 68 -11.59 -5.81 1.54
CA TRP A 68 -11.39 -6.15 2.95
C TRP A 68 -10.82 -7.55 3.11
N LYS A 69 -11.29 -8.50 2.30
CA LYS A 69 -10.76 -9.86 2.35
C LYS A 69 -9.28 -9.89 2.04
N PHE A 70 -8.87 -9.17 1.00
CA PHE A 70 -7.45 -9.10 0.65
C PHE A 70 -6.62 -8.50 1.77
N LEU A 71 -7.09 -7.39 2.36
CA LEU A 71 -6.38 -6.75 3.47
C LEU A 71 -6.19 -7.71 4.62
N THR A 72 -7.24 -8.46 4.96
CA THR A 72 -7.17 -9.44 6.03
C THR A 72 -6.14 -10.52 5.75
N LEU A 73 -6.17 -11.06 4.52
CA LEU A 73 -5.23 -12.12 4.15
C LEU A 73 -3.79 -11.61 4.14
N ALA A 74 -3.58 -10.38 3.66
CA ALA A 74 -2.25 -9.79 3.64
C ALA A 74 -1.70 -9.58 5.05
N ARG A 75 -2.54 -9.17 6.00
CA ARG A 75 -2.09 -8.97 7.38
C ARG A 75 -1.86 -10.27 8.13
N LEU A 76 -2.48 -11.37 7.67
CA LEU A 76 -2.26 -12.68 8.27
C LEU A 76 -1.02 -13.39 7.70
N ASP A 77 -0.56 -13.00 6.54
CA ASP A 77 0.60 -13.61 5.92
C ASP A 77 1.89 -13.12 6.60
N PRO A 78 2.78 -14.02 7.05
CA PRO A 78 3.98 -13.59 7.78
C PRO A 78 4.89 -12.65 7.01
N VAL A 79 4.97 -12.81 5.68
CA VAL A 79 5.82 -11.95 4.85
C VAL A 79 5.12 -10.62 4.58
N LEU A 80 3.87 -10.67 4.13
CA LEU A 80 3.16 -9.47 3.72
C LEU A 80 2.73 -8.60 4.88
N ALA A 81 2.60 -9.16 6.07
CA ALA A 81 2.25 -8.38 7.26
C ALA A 81 3.26 -7.28 7.54
N ARG A 82 4.48 -7.43 7.04
CA ARG A 82 5.55 -6.45 7.21
C ARG A 82 5.59 -5.39 6.10
N VAL A 83 4.84 -5.61 5.04
CA VAL A 83 4.82 -4.70 3.90
C VAL A 83 3.85 -3.56 4.17
N PRO A 84 4.31 -2.30 4.14
CA PRO A 84 3.41 -1.16 4.31
C PRO A 84 2.31 -1.18 3.26
N LEU A 85 1.10 -0.82 3.67
CA LEU A 85 -0.05 -0.84 2.80
C LEU A 85 -0.74 0.52 2.84
N VAL A 86 -1.02 1.08 1.67
CA VAL A 86 -1.73 2.34 1.53
C VAL A 86 -3.09 2.04 0.89
N LEU A 87 -4.15 2.34 1.61
CA LEU A 87 -5.51 2.12 1.14
C LEU A 87 -6.05 3.43 0.56
N CYS A 88 -6.35 3.44 -0.73
CA CYS A 88 -6.93 4.59 -1.41
C CYS A 88 -8.42 4.34 -1.56
N THR A 89 -9.27 5.20 -0.99
CA THR A 89 -10.69 4.93 -1.01
C THR A 89 -11.53 6.19 -0.88
N ALA A 90 -12.74 6.17 -1.46
CA ALA A 90 -13.75 7.17 -1.24
C ALA A 90 -14.71 6.79 -0.12
N ALA A 91 -14.51 5.65 0.51
CA ALA A 91 -15.41 5.14 1.55
C ALA A 91 -15.15 5.81 2.90
N VAL A 92 -15.42 7.12 2.97
CA VAL A 92 -15.09 7.96 4.12
C VAL A 92 -15.73 7.46 5.41
N ARG A 93 -17.00 7.06 5.35
CA ARG A 93 -17.70 6.59 6.55
C ARG A 93 -17.08 5.34 7.14
N THR A 94 -16.67 4.43 6.27
CA THR A 94 -16.07 3.17 6.71
C THR A 94 -14.74 3.41 7.40
N VAL A 95 -13.85 4.20 6.77
CA VAL A 95 -12.49 4.37 7.30
C VAL A 95 -12.41 5.39 8.43
N ASN A 96 -13.41 6.26 8.57
CA ASN A 96 -13.45 7.23 9.67
C ASN A 96 -14.21 6.73 10.90
N ASP A 97 -14.81 5.54 10.83
CA ASP A 97 -15.34 4.91 12.02
C ASP A 97 -14.21 4.74 13.05
N PRO A 98 -14.38 5.20 14.31
CA PRO A 98 -13.27 5.18 15.27
C PRO A 98 -12.64 3.80 15.49
N GLU A 99 -13.45 2.76 15.56
CA GLU A 99 -12.93 1.41 15.74
C GLU A 99 -12.14 0.95 14.51
N MET A 100 -12.66 1.25 13.33
CA MET A 100 -11.99 0.88 12.08
C MET A 100 -10.69 1.67 11.91
N ALA A 101 -10.71 2.97 12.19
CA ALA A 101 -9.52 3.81 12.08
C ALA A 101 -8.41 3.30 13.00
N GLU A 102 -8.76 2.94 14.23
CA GLU A 102 -7.78 2.40 15.17
C GLU A 102 -7.22 1.07 14.71
N GLN A 103 -8.07 0.19 14.19
CA GLN A 103 -7.65 -1.10 13.69
C GLN A 103 -6.70 -0.97 12.51
N LEU A 104 -7.01 -0.09 11.55
CA LEU A 104 -6.15 0.16 10.40
C LEU A 104 -4.80 0.70 10.85
N ASN A 105 -4.81 1.64 11.78
CA ASN A 105 -3.57 2.21 12.30
C ASN A 105 -2.70 1.15 12.97
N ARG A 106 -3.29 0.27 13.77
CA ARG A 106 -2.55 -0.80 14.44
C ARG A 106 -1.94 -1.78 13.45
N GLN A 107 -2.58 -1.99 12.30
CA GLN A 107 -2.10 -2.90 11.28
C GLN A 107 -1.11 -2.27 10.31
N GLY A 108 -0.76 -1.00 10.53
CA GLY A 108 0.18 -0.31 9.66
C GLY A 108 -0.40 0.06 8.31
N ILE A 109 -1.72 0.19 8.23
CA ILE A 109 -2.40 0.57 6.99
C ILE A 109 -2.67 2.06 7.02
N ARG A 110 -2.12 2.79 6.04
CA ARG A 110 -2.35 4.22 5.87
C ARG A 110 -3.50 4.40 4.89
N VAL A 111 -4.31 5.43 5.12
CA VAL A 111 -5.48 5.69 4.28
C VAL A 111 -5.31 7.02 3.56
N VAL A 112 -5.56 7.01 2.24
CA VAL A 112 -5.61 8.22 1.42
C VAL A 112 -7.02 8.31 0.87
N LEU A 113 -7.75 9.36 1.24
CA LEU A 113 -9.14 9.51 0.85
C LEU A 113 -9.24 10.14 -0.54
N LYS A 114 -10.12 9.60 -1.38
CA LYS A 114 -10.41 10.15 -2.70
C LYS A 114 -11.43 11.29 -2.57
N PRO A 115 -11.34 12.35 -3.37
CA PRO A 115 -10.26 12.62 -4.33
C PRO A 115 -8.98 13.07 -3.64
N PHE A 116 -7.84 12.67 -4.17
CA PHE A 116 -6.55 13.09 -3.63
C PHE A 116 -5.65 13.59 -4.77
N THR A 117 -4.65 14.39 -4.42
CA THR A 117 -3.64 14.84 -5.38
C THR A 117 -2.50 13.84 -5.42
N ILE A 118 -1.69 13.89 -6.48
CA ILE A 118 -0.49 13.07 -6.53
C ILE A 118 0.46 13.43 -5.37
N GLU A 119 0.48 14.68 -4.97
CA GLU A 119 1.30 15.12 -3.84
C GLU A 119 0.87 14.47 -2.54
N ASP A 120 -0.45 14.32 -2.32
CA ASP A 120 -0.97 13.62 -1.15
C ASP A 120 -0.46 12.18 -1.11
N LEU A 121 -0.51 11.50 -2.24
CA LEU A 121 -0.04 10.12 -2.33
C LEU A 121 1.46 10.04 -2.11
N LEU A 122 2.23 10.91 -2.75
CA LEU A 122 3.69 10.92 -2.60
C LEU A 122 4.10 11.20 -1.17
N THR A 123 3.42 12.14 -0.49
CA THR A 123 3.69 12.44 0.91
C THR A 123 3.44 11.21 1.78
N THR A 124 2.33 10.52 1.55
CA THR A 124 2.02 9.31 2.29
C THR A 124 3.05 8.22 2.06
N LEU A 125 3.48 8.03 0.81
CA LEU A 125 4.50 7.04 0.49
C LEU A 125 5.83 7.37 1.16
N ASP A 126 6.23 8.63 1.18
CA ASP A 126 7.46 9.06 1.85
C ASP A 126 7.39 8.80 3.36
N GLU A 127 6.25 9.08 3.98
CA GLU A 127 6.06 8.83 5.41
C GLU A 127 6.13 7.33 5.72
N VAL A 128 5.51 6.52 4.87
CA VAL A 128 5.52 5.07 5.04
C VAL A 128 6.93 4.52 4.92
N ARG A 129 7.70 5.00 3.95
CA ARG A 129 9.08 4.55 3.76
C ARG A 129 9.97 4.96 4.93
N ALA A 130 9.80 6.17 5.44
CA ALA A 130 10.57 6.65 6.59
C ALA A 130 10.27 5.80 7.83
N ALA A 131 9.00 5.49 8.07
CA ALA A 131 8.61 4.65 9.20
C ALA A 131 9.16 3.24 9.07
N GLN A 132 9.12 2.67 7.85
CA GLN A 132 9.63 1.33 7.60
C GLN A 132 11.15 1.26 7.81
N SER A 133 11.86 2.29 7.40
CA SER A 133 13.31 2.37 7.60
C SER A 133 13.67 2.33 9.08
N LEU A 134 12.93 3.06 9.91
CA LEU A 134 13.15 3.05 11.36
C LEU A 134 12.88 1.66 11.95
N ILE A 135 11.79 1.03 11.53
CA ILE A 135 11.44 -0.31 12.00
C ILE A 135 12.54 -1.30 11.65
N ASN A 136 13.07 -1.21 10.43
CA ASN A 136 14.13 -2.11 9.97
C ASN A 136 15.41 -1.92 10.76
N GLN A 137 15.75 -0.69 11.12
CA GLN A 137 16.92 -0.42 11.95
C GLN A 137 16.78 -1.07 13.32
N VAL A 138 15.62 -0.92 13.95
CA VAL A 138 15.34 -1.53 15.25
C VAL A 138 15.40 -3.06 15.16
N ALA A 139 14.75 -3.62 14.12
CA ALA A 139 14.68 -5.07 13.94
C ALA A 139 16.07 -5.67 13.73
N ASP A 140 16.96 -4.92 13.08
CA ASP A 140 18.34 -5.38 12.83
C ASP A 140 19.26 -5.21 14.03
N GLY A 141 18.78 -4.57 15.11
CA GLY A 141 19.58 -4.35 16.27
C GLY A 141 20.72 -3.36 16.08
N ARG A 142 20.62 -2.48 15.11
CA ARG A 142 21.67 -1.52 14.80
C ARG A 142 21.52 -0.19 15.51
N GLU A 143 20.39 0.05 16.12
CA GLU A 143 20.20 1.24 16.94
C GLU A 143 21.10 1.15 18.16
N ARG A 144 21.63 2.24 18.52
CA ARG A 144 22.58 2.24 19.64
C ARG A 144 22.35 3.48 20.49
#